data_0bf794e4fd689583e29392a3d61b5850
#
_entry.id   0bf794e4fd689583e29392a3d61b5850
#
_cell.length_a   1.000
_cell.length_b   1.000
_cell.length_c   1.000
_cell.angle_alpha   90.00
_cell.angle_beta   90.00
_cell.angle_gamma   90.00
#
_symmetry.space_group_name_H-M   'P 1'
#
loop_
_entity.id
_entity.type
_entity.pdbx_description
1 polymer ?
#
loop_
_entity_poly.entity_id
_entity_poly.type
_entity_poly.pdbx_seq_one_letter_code
_entity_poly.pdbx_strand_id
1 'polypeptide(L)'
;GREDIVMLCVGKVAQKVLAEKIRPDYLVMTDAKAGTRCRIRGIENSGIPLIYLSTVAAIVANEYESKRYIAYQEGMPEAEETAHKMGYTLYESGGSVATFAIDLGIRMHCKRIIVVGLDMGYPGEQTHAGGVGKKLVDTQNLRLVEGVGGRQVRTGKTLDIYRRWIERRIESET
;
A
#
# COMPACT_ATOMS: atom_id res chain seq x y z
N GLY A 1 -18.79 13.54 12.69
CA GLY A 1 -18.00 12.56 13.34
C GLY A 1 -17.20 11.72 12.37
N ARG A 2 -16.06 11.29 12.88
CA ARG A 2 -15.11 10.43 12.15
C ARG A 2 -15.17 8.97 12.64
N GLU A 3 -16.19 8.66 13.43
CA GLU A 3 -16.28 7.40 14.18
C GLU A 3 -16.46 6.17 13.29
N ASP A 4 -16.94 6.37 12.06
CA ASP A 4 -17.20 5.26 11.11
C ASP A 4 -16.19 5.18 9.96
N ILE A 5 -15.09 5.94 10.00
CA ILE A 5 -14.10 6.00 8.92
C ILE A 5 -12.72 5.64 9.46
N VAL A 6 -12.08 4.65 8.85
CA VAL A 6 -10.67 4.30 9.07
C VAL A 6 -9.85 4.77 7.87
N MET A 7 -8.84 5.60 8.12
CA MET A 7 -7.91 6.08 7.10
C MET A 7 -6.61 5.29 7.14
N LEU A 8 -6.37 4.47 6.12
CA LEU A 8 -5.11 3.79 5.89
C LEU A 8 -4.22 4.63 4.97
N CYS A 9 -3.01 4.95 5.39
CA CYS A 9 -2.06 5.73 4.62
C CYS A 9 -0.84 4.89 4.25
N VAL A 10 -0.55 4.75 2.96
CA VAL A 10 0.64 4.01 2.51
C VAL A 10 1.92 4.82 2.78
N GLY A 11 2.96 4.16 3.28
CA GLY A 11 4.17 4.81 3.77
C GLY A 11 4.84 5.81 2.82
N LYS A 12 4.66 5.63 1.50
CA LYS A 12 5.25 6.53 0.51
C LYS A 12 4.71 7.97 0.56
N VAL A 13 3.46 8.16 0.97
CA VAL A 13 2.82 9.48 1.06
C VAL A 13 2.64 9.97 2.50
N ALA A 14 3.04 9.17 3.47
CA ALA A 14 2.80 9.45 4.89
C ALA A 14 3.35 10.81 5.34
N GLN A 15 4.61 11.10 5.02
CA GLN A 15 5.23 12.39 5.37
C GLN A 15 4.47 13.59 4.78
N LYS A 16 4.01 13.47 3.52
CA LYS A 16 3.26 14.53 2.85
C LYS A 16 1.89 14.73 3.50
N VAL A 17 1.18 13.65 3.77
CA VAL A 17 -0.15 13.68 4.40
C VAL A 17 -0.07 14.32 5.79
N LEU A 18 0.97 13.99 6.56
CA LEU A 18 1.20 14.58 7.88
C LEU A 18 1.60 16.05 7.80
N ALA A 19 2.40 16.45 6.80
CA ALA A 19 2.76 17.86 6.58
C ALA A 19 1.51 18.73 6.28
N GLU A 20 0.50 18.16 5.62
CA GLU A 20 -0.80 18.79 5.40
C GLU A 20 -1.75 18.71 6.62
N LYS A 21 -1.21 18.32 7.79
CA LYS A 21 -1.97 18.19 9.05
C LYS A 21 -3.13 17.17 8.98
N ILE A 22 -3.07 16.26 8.03
CA ILE A 22 -3.99 15.13 7.94
C ILE A 22 -3.39 13.97 8.73
N ARG A 23 -4.09 13.50 9.76
CA ARG A 23 -3.64 12.40 10.60
C ARG A 23 -4.38 11.11 10.22
N PRO A 24 -3.72 10.14 9.59
CA PRO A 24 -4.31 8.82 9.32
C PRO A 24 -4.43 8.01 10.62
N ASP A 25 -5.30 7.02 10.61
CA ASP A 25 -5.47 6.09 11.73
C ASP A 25 -4.37 5.03 11.74
N TYR A 26 -3.89 4.63 10.55
CA TYR A 26 -2.77 3.69 10.40
C TYR A 26 -1.87 4.06 9.24
N LEU A 27 -0.57 3.80 9.40
CA LEU A 27 0.37 3.71 8.29
C LEU A 27 0.46 2.26 7.82
N VAL A 28 0.65 2.04 6.53
CA VAL A 28 0.77 0.70 5.95
C VAL A 28 2.06 0.59 5.14
N MET A 29 2.87 -0.45 5.37
CA MET A 29 4.14 -0.68 4.69
C MET A 29 4.38 -2.17 4.38
N THR A 30 4.99 -2.45 3.21
CA THR A 30 5.23 -3.81 2.74
C THR A 30 6.63 -4.02 2.14
N ASP A 31 7.40 -2.95 1.94
CA ASP A 31 8.59 -2.98 1.08
C ASP A 31 9.80 -3.57 1.82
N ALA A 32 10.36 -4.64 1.26
CA ALA A 32 11.51 -5.36 1.81
C ALA A 32 12.86 -4.64 1.67
N LYS A 33 12.92 -3.52 0.91
CA LYS A 33 14.18 -2.83 0.66
C LYS A 33 14.55 -1.91 1.83
N ALA A 34 15.77 -2.02 2.33
CA ALA A 34 16.28 -1.16 3.42
C ALA A 34 16.18 0.34 3.11
N GLY A 35 16.26 0.73 1.83
CA GLY A 35 16.08 2.12 1.40
C GLY A 35 14.71 2.71 1.71
N THR A 36 13.71 1.88 2.02
CA THR A 36 12.38 2.36 2.45
C THR A 36 12.35 2.99 3.84
N ARG A 37 13.43 2.86 4.61
CA ARG A 37 13.68 3.63 5.83
C ARG A 37 13.41 5.13 5.65
N CYS A 38 13.74 5.69 4.48
CA CYS A 38 13.49 7.11 4.21
C CYS A 38 12.02 7.51 4.33
N ARG A 39 11.07 6.54 4.23
CA ARG A 39 9.62 6.80 4.31
C ARG A 39 9.13 7.03 5.72
N ILE A 40 9.84 6.52 6.73
CA ILE A 40 9.51 6.73 8.14
C ILE A 40 10.29 7.89 8.76
N ARG A 41 11.32 8.41 8.07
CA ARG A 41 12.19 9.45 8.61
C ARG A 41 11.38 10.68 9.04
N GLY A 42 11.54 11.07 10.30
CA GLY A 42 10.86 12.20 10.91
C GLY A 42 9.40 11.95 11.33
N ILE A 43 8.93 10.72 11.17
CA ILE A 43 7.60 10.30 11.61
C ILE A 43 7.63 9.03 12.48
N GLU A 44 8.82 8.60 12.89
CA GLU A 44 9.05 7.38 13.66
C GLU A 44 8.23 7.37 14.95
N ASN A 45 8.13 8.52 15.59
CA ASN A 45 7.40 8.74 16.84
C ASN A 45 6.14 9.60 16.63
N SER A 46 5.43 9.40 15.52
CA SER A 46 4.22 10.16 15.19
C SER A 46 3.00 9.82 16.07
N GLY A 47 3.08 8.75 16.84
CA GLY A 47 1.96 8.17 17.59
C GLY A 47 0.92 7.50 16.70
N ILE A 48 1.16 7.34 15.39
CA ILE A 48 0.28 6.64 14.45
C ILE A 48 0.71 5.17 14.39
N PRO A 49 -0.20 4.21 14.60
CA PRO A 49 0.15 2.81 14.48
C PRO A 49 0.61 2.43 13.07
N LEU A 50 1.64 1.60 12.97
CA LEU A 50 2.13 1.03 11.72
C LEU A 50 1.60 -0.41 11.56
N ILE A 51 0.95 -0.70 10.45
CA ILE A 51 0.66 -2.06 10.00
C ILE A 51 1.66 -2.43 8.90
N TYR A 52 2.38 -3.53 9.06
CA TYR A 52 3.39 -3.91 8.10
C TYR A 52 3.36 -5.41 7.81
N LEU A 53 3.68 -5.78 6.56
CA LEU A 53 3.86 -7.19 6.20
C LEU A 53 5.14 -7.76 6.82
N SER A 54 5.12 -9.03 7.14
CA SER A 54 6.28 -9.79 7.65
C SER A 54 7.52 -9.69 6.77
N THR A 55 7.34 -9.33 5.50
CA THR A 55 8.42 -9.11 4.52
C THR A 55 9.00 -7.70 4.51
N VAL A 56 8.49 -6.76 5.33
CA VAL A 56 9.04 -5.40 5.39
C VAL A 56 10.51 -5.43 5.85
N ALA A 57 11.32 -4.50 5.35
CA ALA A 57 12.70 -4.36 5.81
C ALA A 57 12.77 -4.23 7.35
N ALA A 58 13.52 -5.08 8.02
CA ALA A 58 13.62 -5.10 9.47
C ALA A 58 13.96 -3.75 10.09
N ILE A 59 14.79 -2.93 9.39
CA ILE A 59 15.14 -1.58 9.82
C ILE A 59 13.91 -0.67 9.98
N VAL A 60 12.88 -0.82 9.13
CA VAL A 60 11.64 -0.04 9.23
C VAL A 60 10.87 -0.44 10.49
N ALA A 61 10.71 -1.74 10.70
CA ALA A 61 10.03 -2.26 11.88
C ALA A 61 10.77 -1.91 13.18
N ASN A 62 12.11 -1.92 13.18
CA ASN A 62 12.91 -1.67 14.38
C ASN A 62 12.98 -0.18 14.75
N GLU A 63 13.05 0.71 13.77
CA GLU A 63 13.18 2.15 14.01
C GLU A 63 11.84 2.87 14.19
N TYR A 64 10.72 2.25 13.83
CA TYR A 64 9.42 2.86 14.07
C TYR A 64 9.02 2.71 15.55
N GLU A 65 8.98 3.81 16.28
CA GLU A 65 8.81 3.84 17.74
C GLU A 65 7.34 3.79 18.19
N SER A 66 6.40 4.16 17.30
CA SER A 66 4.97 4.09 17.61
C SER A 66 4.47 2.64 17.56
N LYS A 67 3.22 2.41 17.96
CA LYS A 67 2.62 1.06 17.98
C LYS A 67 2.73 0.36 16.63
N ARG A 68 3.03 -0.92 16.63
CA ARG A 68 3.27 -1.73 15.41
C ARG A 68 2.42 -2.98 15.42
N TYR A 69 1.90 -3.33 14.23
CA TYR A 69 1.17 -4.57 13.98
C TYR A 69 1.79 -5.27 12.80
N ILE A 70 2.18 -6.52 12.99
CA ILE A 70 2.68 -7.38 11.91
C ILE A 70 1.51 -8.12 11.27
N ALA A 71 1.51 -8.15 9.94
CA ALA A 71 0.63 -8.99 9.13
C ALA A 71 1.48 -10.04 8.40
N TYR A 72 1.11 -11.29 8.49
CA TYR A 72 1.86 -12.38 7.86
C TYR A 72 1.41 -12.55 6.42
N GLN A 73 2.39 -12.56 5.51
CA GLN A 73 2.13 -12.63 4.07
C GLN A 73 1.92 -14.07 3.62
N GLU A 74 0.83 -14.31 2.90
CA GLU A 74 0.57 -15.54 2.17
C GLU A 74 1.57 -15.74 1.02
N GLY A 75 1.94 -16.99 0.74
CA GLY A 75 2.95 -17.34 -0.26
C GLY A 75 4.40 -17.19 0.22
N MET A 76 4.61 -16.94 1.53
CA MET A 76 5.91 -16.85 2.15
C MET A 76 6.03 -17.93 3.24
N PRO A 77 6.78 -19.03 2.99
CA PRO A 77 6.78 -20.22 3.86
C PRO A 77 7.04 -19.94 5.34
N GLU A 78 8.01 -19.07 5.66
CA GLU A 78 8.35 -18.75 7.05
C GLU A 78 7.24 -17.92 7.74
N ALA A 79 6.56 -17.08 6.96
CA ALA A 79 5.44 -16.29 7.46
C ALA A 79 4.22 -17.19 7.70
N GLU A 80 3.95 -18.12 6.79
CA GLU A 80 2.86 -19.09 6.89
C GLU A 80 3.07 -20.03 8.08
N GLU A 81 4.27 -20.58 8.24
CA GLU A 81 4.60 -21.44 9.39
C GLU A 81 4.37 -20.70 10.71
N THR A 82 4.84 -19.45 10.80
CA THR A 82 4.67 -18.64 12.00
C THR A 82 3.20 -18.33 12.26
N ALA A 83 2.47 -17.92 11.24
CA ALA A 83 1.04 -17.60 11.34
C ALA A 83 0.24 -18.82 11.81
N HIS A 84 0.49 -19.99 11.24
CA HIS A 84 -0.16 -21.25 11.63
C HIS A 84 0.11 -21.60 13.09
N LYS A 85 1.38 -21.53 13.53
CA LYS A 85 1.75 -21.82 14.93
C LYS A 85 1.08 -20.88 15.93
N MET A 86 0.87 -19.62 15.54
CA MET A 86 0.34 -18.58 16.42
C MET A 86 -1.18 -18.38 16.25
N GLY A 87 -1.82 -19.08 15.32
CA GLY A 87 -3.24 -18.89 15.02
C GLY A 87 -3.56 -17.55 14.36
N TYR A 88 -2.63 -16.97 13.62
CA TYR A 88 -2.81 -15.68 12.93
C TYR A 88 -3.32 -15.84 11.51
N THR A 89 -4.05 -14.85 11.04
CA THR A 89 -4.54 -14.77 9.66
C THR A 89 -3.40 -14.40 8.70
N LEU A 90 -3.40 -15.06 7.53
CA LEU A 90 -2.52 -14.70 6.41
C LEU A 90 -3.16 -13.60 5.56
N TYR A 91 -2.33 -12.76 4.97
CA TYR A 91 -2.73 -11.63 4.14
C TYR A 91 -2.13 -11.72 2.74
N GLU A 92 -2.95 -11.41 1.74
CA GLU A 92 -2.47 -11.28 0.37
C GLU A 92 -1.84 -9.91 0.15
N SER A 93 -0.64 -9.87 -0.46
CA SER A 93 0.01 -8.59 -0.74
C SER A 93 -0.37 -8.01 -2.11
N GLY A 94 -0.77 -8.85 -3.05
CA GLY A 94 -1.02 -8.45 -4.44
C GLY A 94 0.17 -7.78 -5.13
N GLY A 95 1.34 -7.76 -4.48
CA GLY A 95 2.60 -7.22 -5.01
C GLY A 95 2.84 -5.72 -4.77
N SER A 96 1.93 -5.02 -4.12
CA SER A 96 2.12 -3.60 -3.76
C SER A 96 1.54 -3.26 -2.39
N VAL A 97 2.00 -2.17 -1.79
CA VAL A 97 1.44 -1.69 -0.52
C VAL A 97 -0.03 -1.27 -0.66
N ALA A 98 -0.45 -0.81 -1.84
CA ALA A 98 -1.84 -0.41 -2.08
C ALA A 98 -2.77 -1.63 -2.18
N THR A 99 -2.32 -2.70 -2.84
CA THR A 99 -3.07 -3.96 -2.91
C THR A 99 -3.23 -4.58 -1.53
N PHE A 100 -2.17 -4.61 -0.73
CA PHE A 100 -2.25 -5.06 0.66
C PHE A 100 -3.20 -4.19 1.52
N ALA A 101 -3.17 -2.86 1.36
CA ALA A 101 -4.07 -1.98 2.10
C ALA A 101 -5.55 -2.21 1.74
N ILE A 102 -5.85 -2.57 0.49
CA ILE A 102 -7.20 -2.95 0.05
C ILE A 102 -7.60 -4.30 0.70
N ASP A 103 -6.74 -5.32 0.64
CA ASP A 103 -7.01 -6.61 1.29
C ASP A 103 -7.23 -6.43 2.80
N LEU A 104 -6.42 -5.59 3.44
CA LEU A 104 -6.59 -5.25 4.85
C LEU A 104 -7.97 -4.63 5.13
N GLY A 105 -8.41 -3.68 4.31
CA GLY A 105 -9.73 -3.06 4.43
C GLY A 105 -10.89 -4.05 4.26
N ILE A 106 -10.75 -4.99 3.32
CA ILE A 106 -11.72 -6.07 3.11
C ILE A 106 -11.78 -6.96 4.36
N ARG A 107 -10.64 -7.41 4.89
CA ARG A 107 -10.55 -8.27 6.08
C ARG A 107 -10.96 -7.56 7.37
N MET A 108 -10.92 -6.25 7.41
CA MET A 108 -11.51 -5.42 8.47
C MET A 108 -13.03 -5.29 8.34
N HIS A 109 -13.65 -5.97 7.37
CA HIS A 109 -15.09 -5.93 7.08
C HIS A 109 -15.62 -4.50 6.84
N CYS A 110 -14.82 -3.66 6.18
CA CYS A 110 -15.25 -2.33 5.79
C CYS A 110 -16.38 -2.42 4.76
N LYS A 111 -17.54 -1.85 5.06
CA LYS A 111 -18.70 -1.83 4.17
C LYS A 111 -18.44 -1.08 2.85
N ARG A 112 -17.46 -0.17 2.85
CA ARG A 112 -17.05 0.61 1.69
C ARG A 112 -15.57 0.93 1.79
N ILE A 113 -14.85 0.77 0.69
CA ILE A 113 -13.45 1.17 0.57
C ILE A 113 -13.38 2.28 -0.45
N ILE A 114 -12.85 3.44 -0.05
CA ILE A 114 -12.61 4.59 -0.93
C ILE A 114 -11.11 4.70 -1.16
N VAL A 115 -10.70 4.59 -2.41
CA VAL A 115 -9.29 4.63 -2.79
C VAL A 115 -8.97 5.99 -3.39
N VAL A 116 -7.91 6.64 -2.90
CA VAL A 116 -7.47 7.96 -3.35
C VAL A 116 -6.04 7.90 -3.85
N GLY A 117 -5.79 8.43 -5.04
CA GLY A 117 -4.45 8.50 -5.64
C GLY A 117 -3.89 7.17 -6.13
N LEU A 118 -4.76 6.24 -6.50
CA LEU A 118 -4.40 4.93 -7.06
C LEU A 118 -4.74 4.89 -8.55
N ASP A 119 -3.94 5.56 -9.37
CA ASP A 119 -4.24 5.76 -10.78
C ASP A 119 -4.00 4.50 -11.63
N MET A 120 -3.14 3.58 -11.19
CA MET A 120 -2.68 2.39 -11.92
C MET A 120 -2.20 2.69 -13.35
N GLY A 121 -1.80 3.93 -13.60
CA GLY A 121 -1.36 4.43 -14.88
C GLY A 121 -0.56 5.71 -14.73
N TYR A 122 -0.14 6.22 -15.87
CA TYR A 122 0.66 7.44 -15.96
C TYR A 122 -0.14 8.51 -16.71
N PRO A 123 -0.79 9.43 -16.00
CA PRO A 123 -1.54 10.53 -16.64
C PRO A 123 -0.62 11.54 -17.35
N GLY A 124 0.70 11.40 -17.21
CA GLY A 124 1.75 12.20 -17.83
C GLY A 124 3.06 11.43 -17.88
N GLU A 125 4.18 12.12 -17.98
CA GLU A 125 5.53 11.50 -18.05
C GLU A 125 6.14 11.17 -16.67
N GLN A 126 5.41 11.37 -15.56
CA GLN A 126 5.90 11.18 -14.20
C GLN A 126 5.39 9.88 -13.60
N THR A 127 6.27 9.15 -12.91
CA THR A 127 5.92 7.88 -12.24
C THR A 127 5.07 8.05 -10.98
N HIS A 128 5.00 9.26 -10.41
CA HIS A 128 4.26 9.53 -9.17
C HIS A 128 3.81 10.99 -9.10
N ALA A 129 2.65 11.23 -8.52
CA ALA A 129 2.14 12.55 -8.25
C ALA A 129 3.03 13.33 -7.27
N GLY A 130 3.32 14.60 -7.58
CA GLY A 130 3.79 15.57 -6.60
C GLY A 130 5.17 15.37 -6.00
N GLY A 131 6.21 15.15 -6.79
CA GLY A 131 7.58 15.40 -6.33
C GLY A 131 8.28 14.26 -5.57
N VAL A 132 7.64 13.14 -5.33
CA VAL A 132 8.27 11.97 -4.71
C VAL A 132 8.88 11.09 -5.80
N GLY A 133 10.16 11.32 -6.08
CA GLY A 133 10.95 10.55 -7.05
C GLY A 133 10.55 10.86 -8.49
N LYS A 134 11.10 11.94 -9.04
CA LYS A 134 11.04 12.25 -10.49
C LYS A 134 11.86 11.21 -11.27
N LYS A 135 11.30 10.03 -11.50
CA LYS A 135 11.77 9.14 -12.55
C LYS A 135 10.88 9.37 -13.77
N LEU A 136 11.48 9.68 -14.90
CA LEU A 136 10.82 9.62 -16.19
C LEU A 136 10.36 8.18 -16.39
N VAL A 137 9.14 8.02 -16.87
CA VAL A 137 8.58 6.71 -17.21
C VAL A 137 9.35 6.18 -18.41
N ASP A 138 9.88 4.96 -18.32
CA ASP A 138 10.36 4.27 -19.51
C ASP A 138 9.16 4.01 -20.43
N THR A 139 9.07 4.80 -21.49
CA THR A 139 7.94 4.77 -22.42
C THR A 139 7.95 3.58 -23.37
N GLN A 140 9.07 2.85 -23.45
CA GLN A 140 9.23 1.75 -24.42
C GLN A 140 8.36 0.51 -24.08
N ASN A 141 7.95 0.35 -22.82
CA ASN A 141 7.18 -0.79 -22.35
C ASN A 141 5.78 -0.42 -21.86
N LEU A 142 5.26 0.74 -22.25
CA LEU A 142 3.91 1.17 -21.88
C LEU A 142 2.89 0.66 -22.89
N ARG A 143 1.72 0.31 -22.38
CA ARG A 143 0.53 0.02 -23.19
C ARG A 143 -0.59 1.00 -22.87
N LEU A 144 -1.47 1.21 -23.83
CA LEU A 144 -2.71 1.94 -23.62
C LEU A 144 -3.77 0.97 -23.05
N VAL A 145 -4.47 1.42 -22.03
CA VAL A 145 -5.61 0.74 -21.44
C VAL A 145 -6.75 1.74 -21.27
N GLU A 146 -7.95 1.27 -21.27
CA GLU A 146 -9.11 2.09 -20.97
C GLU A 146 -9.10 2.42 -19.46
N GLY A 147 -9.16 3.70 -19.15
CA GLY A 147 -9.28 4.25 -17.80
C GLY A 147 -10.69 4.74 -17.52
N VAL A 148 -10.86 5.37 -16.36
CA VAL A 148 -12.14 5.90 -15.91
C VAL A 148 -12.71 6.91 -16.94
N GLY A 149 -13.97 6.71 -17.30
CA GLY A 149 -14.66 7.56 -18.27
C GLY A 149 -14.25 7.33 -19.72
N GLY A 150 -13.74 6.15 -20.07
CA GLY A 150 -13.38 5.77 -21.43
C GLY A 150 -12.09 6.42 -21.96
N ARG A 151 -11.32 7.10 -21.10
CA ARG A 151 -10.06 7.73 -21.50
C ARG A 151 -8.95 6.70 -21.64
N GLN A 152 -8.15 6.82 -22.70
CA GLN A 152 -6.97 5.98 -22.85
C GLN A 152 -5.85 6.46 -21.90
N VAL A 153 -5.35 5.54 -21.08
CA VAL A 153 -4.28 5.81 -20.11
C VAL A 153 -3.09 4.90 -20.38
N ARG A 154 -1.89 5.44 -20.31
CA ARG A 154 -0.66 4.63 -20.42
C ARG A 154 -0.41 3.92 -19.11
N THR A 155 -0.17 2.62 -19.14
CA THR A 155 0.21 1.81 -17.97
C THR A 155 1.37 0.89 -18.27
N GLY A 156 2.17 0.59 -17.27
CA GLY A 156 3.22 -0.43 -17.34
C GLY A 156 2.71 -1.81 -16.89
N LYS A 157 3.40 -2.87 -17.30
CA LYS A 157 3.06 -4.26 -16.98
C LYS A 157 2.78 -4.47 -15.48
N THR A 158 3.63 -3.91 -14.62
CA THR A 158 3.50 -4.07 -13.15
C THR A 158 2.22 -3.43 -12.61
N LEU A 159 1.92 -2.20 -13.04
CA LEU A 159 0.71 -1.50 -12.60
C LEU A 159 -0.57 -2.21 -13.08
N ASP A 160 -0.54 -2.76 -14.28
CA ASP A 160 -1.68 -3.54 -14.79
C ASP A 160 -1.86 -4.87 -14.05
N ILE A 161 -0.78 -5.52 -13.61
CA ILE A 161 -0.87 -6.70 -12.74
C ILE A 161 -1.56 -6.32 -11.42
N TYR A 162 -1.19 -5.19 -10.80
CA TYR A 162 -1.82 -4.72 -9.57
C TYR A 162 -3.31 -4.37 -9.78
N ARG A 163 -3.64 -3.68 -10.88
CA ARG A 163 -5.02 -3.38 -11.26
C ARG A 163 -5.88 -4.64 -11.36
N ARG A 164 -5.42 -5.63 -12.12
CA ARG A 164 -6.13 -6.91 -12.30
C ARG A 164 -6.25 -7.70 -11.01
N TRP A 165 -5.25 -7.60 -10.14
CA TRP A 165 -5.34 -8.22 -8.82
C TRP A 165 -6.45 -7.58 -7.99
N ILE A 166 -6.51 -6.25 -7.95
CA ILE A 166 -7.55 -5.50 -7.22
C ILE A 166 -8.94 -5.86 -7.75
N GLU A 167 -9.14 -5.86 -9.06
CA GLU A 167 -10.42 -6.20 -9.69
C GLU A 167 -10.88 -7.60 -9.24
N ARG A 168 -10.03 -8.61 -9.40
CA ARG A 168 -10.35 -9.99 -8.96
C ARG A 168 -10.60 -10.10 -7.47
N ARG A 169 -9.83 -9.36 -6.66
CA ARG A 169 -10.00 -9.40 -5.20
C ARG A 169 -11.34 -8.80 -4.76
N ILE A 170 -11.79 -7.76 -5.43
CA ILE A 170 -13.10 -7.15 -5.18
C ILE A 170 -14.22 -8.07 -5.67
N GLU A 171 -14.09 -8.64 -6.86
CA GLU A 171 -15.07 -9.58 -7.42
C GLU A 171 -15.29 -10.82 -6.53
N SER A 172 -14.25 -11.28 -5.82
CA SER A 172 -14.36 -12.42 -4.90
C SER A 172 -15.14 -12.13 -3.62
N GLU A 173 -15.47 -10.86 -3.33
CA GLU A 173 -16.25 -10.46 -2.15
C GLU A 173 -17.72 -10.13 -2.47
N THR A 174 -18.10 -10.15 -3.74
CA THR A 174 -19.47 -9.92 -4.21
C THR A 174 -20.20 -11.23 -4.49
#